data_9599a4031c9360b7a3f2bb3a47c47307
#
_entry.id   9599a4031c9360b7a3f2bb3a47c47307
#
_cell.length_a   1.000
_cell.length_b   1.000
_cell.length_c   1.000
_cell.angle_alpha   90.00
_cell.angle_beta   90.00
_cell.angle_gamma   90.00
#
_symmetry.space_group_name_H-M   'P 1'
#
loop_
_entity.id
_entity.type
_entity.pdbx_description
1 polymer ?
#
loop_
_entity_poly.entity_id
_entity_poly.type
_entity_poly.pdbx_seq_one_letter_code
_entity_poly.pdbx_strand_id
1 'polypeptide(L)'
;MKSYLLVPKESIESQARVGPRGTEQGERVLSRTTALRFAVANKAPDTLFALGLRSATLPGSRPPVSGQEERRRKGKGAKSAGTRGADASTPPMPGATVAEQTGAEPGSYRYMPLIGATMAHFYEDHTEKEARGELERDFEFIPDVVPLSFPGPVSAGQPGPRNRGMSSLAEREWPDESGVPLAHAQGIRGAGVMLGILDTGVDADHPEHAARVIQFRYVSLFPNSPHNPARDIRGFDPDGHGTHVCGIAAGVHHGVAPEVDLYVASVIESETIRTSLGRVAAGMEWLLHQFSRPENSTRPAVVNLSLGFPLMPPPGISEADYNLNLRALQTMIRRLLDSNVLPVVAAGNSGPDTVGYPAAFPESLAVGAVDFERNVATFSASGTVGRRGVPDIMGYGVNVYSSTERRCNNQAFYERMSGTSMAAPYVAGIAALYRCRAPDLTALEVRDLILSNAVKLPRSGTHKTGKGLAVFR
;
A
#
# COMPACT_ATOMS: atom_id res chain seq x y z
N MET A 1 13.28 19.11 -11.67
CA MET A 1 11.99 18.52 -11.27
C MET A 1 11.98 18.40 -9.76
N LYS A 2 10.97 18.94 -9.12
CA LYS A 2 10.71 18.81 -7.69
C LYS A 2 9.36 18.15 -7.50
N SER A 3 9.29 17.22 -6.57
CA SER A 3 8.07 16.41 -6.32
C SER A 3 7.63 16.58 -4.87
N TYR A 4 6.35 16.82 -4.68
CA TYR A 4 5.76 17.03 -3.37
C TYR A 4 4.45 16.25 -3.22
N LEU A 5 4.23 15.72 -2.02
CA LEU A 5 2.93 15.24 -1.59
C LEU A 5 2.24 16.38 -0.83
N LEU A 6 1.14 16.86 -1.37
CA LEU A 6 0.32 17.92 -0.77
C LEU A 6 -0.74 17.27 0.12
N VAL A 7 -0.66 17.51 1.42
CA VAL A 7 -1.59 16.96 2.41
C VAL A 7 -2.26 18.12 3.16
N PRO A 8 -3.61 18.15 3.28
CA PRO A 8 -4.28 19.19 4.03
C PRO A 8 -3.79 19.28 5.48
N LYS A 9 -3.46 20.47 5.96
CA LYS A 9 -2.96 20.73 7.32
C LYS A 9 -3.90 20.22 8.39
N GLU A 10 -5.20 20.41 8.21
CA GLU A 10 -6.21 19.88 9.13
C GLU A 10 -6.16 18.35 9.30
N SER A 11 -5.76 17.61 8.26
CA SER A 11 -5.58 16.16 8.33
C SER A 11 -4.40 15.76 9.20
N ILE A 12 -3.38 16.61 9.27
CA ILE A 12 -2.17 16.41 10.08
C ILE A 12 -2.38 16.86 11.53
N GLU A 13 -3.07 17.99 11.74
CA GLU A 13 -3.28 18.57 13.07
C GLU A 13 -4.35 17.83 13.90
N SER A 14 -5.35 17.22 13.25
CA SER A 14 -6.39 16.44 13.96
C SER A 14 -5.82 15.21 14.69
N GLN A 15 -4.62 14.78 14.32
CA GLN A 15 -3.91 13.67 14.99
C GLN A 15 -3.40 14.04 16.39
N ALA A 16 -3.15 15.31 16.66
CA ALA A 16 -2.61 15.77 17.95
C ALA A 16 -3.68 15.85 19.07
N ARG A 17 -4.96 15.78 18.75
CA ARG A 17 -6.08 16.07 19.66
C ARG A 17 -6.99 14.90 20.05
N VAL A 18 -6.80 13.70 19.49
CA VAL A 18 -7.67 12.55 19.82
C VAL A 18 -7.09 11.77 20.99
N GLY A 19 -7.44 12.18 22.21
CA GLY A 19 -7.40 11.32 23.39
C GLY A 19 -8.61 10.37 23.42
N PRO A 20 -8.55 9.26 24.19
CA PRO A 20 -9.58 8.24 24.20
C PRO A 20 -10.81 8.69 25.00
N ARG A 21 -11.84 9.22 24.37
CA ARG A 21 -13.21 9.29 24.92
C ARG A 21 -14.23 9.46 23.78
N GLY A 22 -14.98 8.37 23.52
CA GLY A 22 -16.18 8.44 22.70
C GLY A 22 -17.35 9.04 23.49
N THR A 23 -18.18 9.85 22.85
CA THR A 23 -19.56 10.12 23.22
C THR A 23 -20.38 10.48 21.96
N GLU A 24 -21.64 10.08 21.97
CA GLU A 24 -22.66 10.14 20.89
C GLU A 24 -22.98 11.51 20.25
N GLN A 25 -22.26 12.57 20.58
CA GLN A 25 -22.38 13.87 19.91
C GLN A 25 -21.58 13.99 18.60
N GLY A 26 -20.90 12.89 18.20
CA GLY A 26 -19.98 12.85 17.04
C GLY A 26 -20.66 12.93 15.67
N GLU A 27 -21.87 12.38 15.47
CA GLU A 27 -22.43 12.21 14.13
C GLU A 27 -22.84 13.50 13.41
N ARG A 28 -23.32 14.51 14.12
CA ARG A 28 -23.69 15.81 13.50
C ARG A 28 -22.49 16.73 13.23
N VAL A 29 -21.40 16.57 13.94
CA VAL A 29 -20.15 17.32 13.70
C VAL A 29 -19.38 16.69 12.54
N LEU A 30 -19.43 15.36 12.37
CA LEU A 30 -18.80 14.62 11.28
C LEU A 30 -19.29 15.10 9.89
N SER A 31 -20.56 15.42 9.68
CA SER A 31 -21.07 15.83 8.36
C SER A 31 -20.55 17.19 7.90
N ARG A 32 -20.44 18.19 8.79
CA ARG A 32 -19.87 19.51 8.46
C ARG A 32 -18.34 19.45 8.27
N THR A 33 -17.65 18.72 9.12
CA THR A 33 -16.21 18.53 9.04
C THR A 33 -15.83 17.74 7.78
N THR A 34 -16.65 16.75 7.39
CA THR A 34 -16.45 15.98 6.15
C THR A 34 -16.63 16.86 4.92
N ALA A 35 -17.67 17.71 4.86
CA ALA A 35 -17.89 18.64 3.74
C ALA A 35 -16.76 19.68 3.61
N LEU A 36 -16.25 20.22 4.73
CA LEU A 36 -15.09 21.12 4.73
C LEU A 36 -13.82 20.40 4.26
N ARG A 37 -13.59 19.16 4.73
CA ARG A 37 -12.45 18.33 4.30
C ARG A 37 -12.48 18.05 2.80
N PHE A 38 -13.65 17.79 2.22
CA PHE A 38 -13.82 17.64 0.76
C PHE A 38 -13.53 18.93 0.02
N ALA A 39 -13.99 20.08 0.52
CA ALA A 39 -13.76 21.38 -0.13
C ALA A 39 -12.26 21.75 -0.12
N VAL A 40 -11.56 21.53 1.00
CA VAL A 40 -10.11 21.77 1.09
C VAL A 40 -9.34 20.78 0.23
N ALA A 41 -9.66 19.49 0.26
CA ALA A 41 -8.96 18.46 -0.51
C ALA A 41 -9.03 18.70 -2.03
N ASN A 42 -10.13 19.28 -2.54
CA ASN A 42 -10.29 19.60 -3.97
C ASN A 42 -9.57 20.89 -4.39
N LYS A 43 -9.19 21.77 -3.45
CA LYS A 43 -8.54 23.05 -3.77
C LYS A 43 -7.18 22.83 -4.46
N ALA A 44 -6.37 21.85 -4.02
CA ALA A 44 -5.06 21.62 -4.62
C ALA A 44 -5.15 21.16 -6.09
N PRO A 45 -5.98 20.17 -6.48
CA PRO A 45 -6.17 19.80 -7.87
C PRO A 45 -6.62 20.95 -8.75
N ASP A 46 -7.60 21.75 -8.29
CA ASP A 46 -8.16 22.86 -9.05
C ASP A 46 -7.11 23.96 -9.28
N THR A 47 -6.32 24.29 -8.25
CA THR A 47 -5.22 25.27 -8.35
C THR A 47 -4.12 24.78 -9.29
N LEU A 48 -3.67 23.52 -9.14
CA LEU A 48 -2.62 22.97 -9.99
C LEU A 48 -3.04 22.88 -11.45
N PHE A 49 -4.30 22.55 -11.71
CA PHE A 49 -4.88 22.59 -13.05
C PHE A 49 -4.91 24.02 -13.62
N ALA A 50 -5.29 25.03 -12.82
CA ALA A 50 -5.30 26.43 -13.23
C ALA A 50 -3.91 26.96 -13.56
N LEU A 51 -2.85 26.44 -12.91
CA LEU A 51 -1.45 26.73 -13.20
C LEU A 51 -0.89 25.93 -14.39
N GLY A 52 -1.73 25.18 -15.10
CA GLY A 52 -1.38 24.47 -16.32
C GLY A 52 -0.71 23.10 -16.12
N LEU A 53 -0.68 22.56 -14.89
CA LEU A 53 -0.14 21.22 -14.66
C LEU A 53 -1.08 20.16 -15.26
N ARG A 54 -0.48 19.11 -15.86
CA ARG A 54 -1.27 18.00 -16.39
C ARG A 54 -1.75 17.06 -15.29
N SER A 55 -3.03 16.71 -15.34
CA SER A 55 -3.60 15.70 -14.44
C SER A 55 -3.17 14.28 -14.85
N ALA A 56 -2.49 13.57 -13.95
CA ALA A 56 -2.18 12.16 -14.09
C ALA A 56 -3.22 11.30 -13.35
N THR A 57 -4.50 11.40 -13.77
CA THR A 57 -5.58 10.64 -13.14
C THR A 57 -5.51 9.15 -13.44
N LEU A 58 -5.93 8.33 -12.46
CA LEU A 58 -6.17 6.91 -12.69
C LEU A 58 -7.33 6.75 -13.70
N PRO A 59 -7.24 5.80 -14.67
CA PRO A 59 -8.37 5.49 -15.53
C PRO A 59 -9.58 5.09 -14.68
N GLY A 60 -10.70 5.82 -14.84
CA GLY A 60 -11.93 5.58 -14.09
C GLY A 60 -12.24 6.62 -13.01
N SER A 61 -11.28 7.38 -12.50
CA SER A 61 -11.54 8.53 -11.63
C SER A 61 -11.73 9.78 -12.52
N ARG A 62 -12.94 10.20 -12.78
CA ARG A 62 -13.19 11.53 -13.32
C ARG A 62 -12.88 12.56 -12.23
N PRO A 63 -12.12 13.64 -12.53
CA PRO A 63 -12.06 14.75 -11.61
C PRO A 63 -13.48 15.28 -11.37
N PRO A 64 -13.80 15.77 -10.16
CA PRO A 64 -15.10 16.41 -9.94
C PRO A 64 -15.23 17.57 -10.93
N VAL A 65 -16.23 17.49 -11.79
CA VAL A 65 -16.54 18.54 -12.75
C VAL A 65 -16.99 19.74 -11.94
N SER A 66 -16.19 20.82 -11.93
CA SER A 66 -16.62 22.07 -11.32
C SER A 66 -17.97 22.47 -11.92
N GLY A 67 -18.92 22.91 -11.08
CA GLY A 67 -20.33 23.15 -11.50
C GLY A 67 -20.54 24.18 -12.60
N GLN A 68 -19.47 24.71 -13.20
CA GLN A 68 -19.54 25.63 -14.36
C GLN A 68 -19.60 24.91 -15.72
N GLU A 69 -19.03 23.68 -15.84
CA GLU A 69 -19.12 22.92 -17.10
C GLU A 69 -20.49 22.24 -17.30
N GLU A 70 -21.17 21.87 -16.22
CA GLU A 70 -22.51 21.28 -16.31
C GLU A 70 -23.58 22.25 -16.83
N ARG A 71 -23.39 23.54 -16.57
CA ARG A 71 -24.30 24.58 -17.12
C ARG A 71 -24.11 24.85 -18.62
N ARG A 72 -22.92 24.57 -19.18
CA ARG A 72 -22.67 24.73 -20.63
C ARG A 72 -23.18 23.55 -21.46
N ARG A 73 -23.30 22.35 -20.91
CA ARG A 73 -23.78 21.15 -21.63
C ARG A 73 -25.30 21.07 -21.74
N LYS A 74 -26.05 21.70 -20.86
CA LYS A 74 -27.54 21.69 -20.89
C LYS A 74 -28.17 22.70 -21.89
N GLY A 75 -27.35 23.47 -22.62
CA GLY A 75 -27.82 24.54 -23.51
C GLY A 75 -27.82 24.28 -25.01
N LYS A 76 -27.44 23.07 -25.49
CA LYS A 76 -27.51 22.79 -26.94
C LYS A 76 -28.21 21.45 -27.21
N GLY A 77 -29.51 21.55 -27.37
CA GLY A 77 -30.37 20.50 -27.88
C GLY A 77 -30.15 20.25 -29.38
N ALA A 78 -30.40 19.02 -29.75
CA ALA A 78 -30.25 18.34 -30.99
C ALA A 78 -30.61 19.12 -32.28
N LYS A 79 -29.81 18.86 -33.34
CA LYS A 79 -30.33 18.60 -34.70
C LYS A 79 -29.35 17.76 -35.52
N SER A 80 -29.95 16.94 -36.34
CA SER A 80 -29.48 15.77 -37.07
C SER A 80 -28.62 16.03 -38.31
N ALA A 81 -27.80 15.00 -38.62
CA ALA A 81 -27.47 14.43 -39.94
C ALA A 81 -26.76 15.29 -41.02
N GLY A 82 -25.68 14.74 -41.55
CA GLY A 82 -25.11 15.12 -42.86
C GLY A 82 -23.65 14.75 -43.00
N THR A 83 -23.42 13.72 -43.77
CA THR A 83 -22.11 13.20 -44.28
C THR A 83 -21.35 14.21 -45.11
N ARG A 84 -20.02 14.21 -45.02
CA ARG A 84 -18.96 14.29 -46.05
C ARG A 84 -17.82 15.26 -45.73
N GLY A 85 -16.61 14.81 -46.07
CA GLY A 85 -15.51 15.62 -46.56
C GLY A 85 -14.43 15.99 -45.54
N ALA A 86 -13.28 15.42 -45.68
CA ALA A 86 -12.02 15.90 -45.10
C ALA A 86 -11.72 17.32 -45.61
N ASP A 87 -11.39 18.24 -44.71
CA ASP A 87 -10.33 19.19 -44.98
C ASP A 87 -9.72 19.77 -43.68
N ALA A 88 -8.42 19.95 -43.76
CA ALA A 88 -7.59 20.44 -42.66
C ALA A 88 -7.70 21.98 -42.63
N SER A 89 -8.00 22.51 -41.45
CA SER A 89 -7.53 23.77 -40.88
C SER A 89 -8.48 24.27 -39.80
N THR A 90 -8.24 23.87 -38.56
CA THR A 90 -8.88 24.50 -37.40
C THR A 90 -8.05 25.70 -36.99
N PRO A 91 -8.61 26.92 -36.93
CA PRO A 91 -7.88 28.06 -36.39
C PRO A 91 -7.64 27.88 -34.88
N PRO A 92 -6.54 28.38 -34.32
CA PRO A 92 -6.22 28.24 -32.90
C PRO A 92 -7.26 28.97 -32.05
N MET A 93 -7.71 28.31 -30.98
CA MET A 93 -8.60 28.88 -30.00
C MET A 93 -7.94 30.07 -29.29
N PRO A 94 -8.60 31.21 -29.14
CA PRO A 94 -8.04 32.32 -28.38
C PRO A 94 -8.05 32.00 -26.88
N GLY A 95 -6.88 31.96 -26.29
CA GLY A 95 -6.68 31.69 -24.85
C GLY A 95 -5.56 30.70 -24.52
N ALA A 96 -4.70 30.37 -25.46
CA ALA A 96 -3.52 29.55 -25.18
C ALA A 96 -2.59 30.27 -24.16
N THR A 97 -2.26 29.56 -23.07
CA THR A 97 -1.31 30.05 -22.08
C THR A 97 0.11 30.07 -22.65
N VAL A 98 1.01 30.85 -22.05
CA VAL A 98 2.41 30.96 -22.49
C VAL A 98 3.11 29.59 -22.58
N ALA A 99 2.69 28.62 -21.76
CA ALA A 99 3.18 27.24 -21.79
C ALA A 99 2.86 26.48 -23.08
N GLU A 100 1.70 26.74 -23.71
CA GLU A 100 1.34 26.14 -25.00
C GLU A 100 2.20 26.69 -26.16
N GLN A 101 2.71 27.93 -26.01
CA GLN A 101 3.55 28.56 -27.04
C GLN A 101 5.02 28.11 -26.99
N THR A 102 5.49 27.63 -25.82
CA THR A 102 6.89 27.22 -25.64
C THR A 102 7.11 25.70 -25.74
N GLY A 103 6.05 24.91 -25.76
CA GLY A 103 6.13 23.45 -25.74
C GLY A 103 6.66 22.84 -24.43
N ALA A 104 6.96 23.66 -23.44
CA ALA A 104 7.40 23.26 -22.12
C ALA A 104 6.18 22.92 -21.25
N GLU A 105 6.21 21.77 -20.57
CA GLU A 105 5.18 21.39 -19.60
C GLU A 105 5.59 21.90 -18.22
N PRO A 106 4.77 22.74 -17.54
CA PRO A 106 5.13 23.30 -16.23
C PRO A 106 5.14 22.25 -15.12
N GLY A 107 4.49 21.10 -15.32
CA GLY A 107 4.45 20.01 -14.36
C GLY A 107 3.27 19.07 -14.54
N SER A 108 3.10 18.20 -13.57
CA SER A 108 1.95 17.29 -13.50
C SER A 108 1.50 17.08 -12.07
N TYR A 109 0.26 16.62 -11.89
CA TYR A 109 -0.24 16.23 -10.58
C TYR A 109 -1.12 14.97 -10.64
N ARG A 110 -1.21 14.29 -9.51
CA ARG A 110 -2.14 13.17 -9.30
C ARG A 110 -2.94 13.40 -8.03
N TYR A 111 -4.23 13.57 -8.17
CA TYR A 111 -5.14 13.66 -7.05
C TYR A 111 -5.48 12.26 -6.52
N MET A 112 -5.44 12.09 -5.21
CA MET A 112 -5.66 10.82 -4.50
C MET A 112 -6.70 11.06 -3.39
N PRO A 113 -8.01 11.09 -3.73
CA PRO A 113 -9.08 11.49 -2.81
C PRO A 113 -9.27 10.54 -1.63
N LEU A 114 -9.05 9.24 -1.81
CA LEU A 114 -9.28 8.24 -0.77
C LEU A 114 -8.25 8.31 0.36
N ILE A 115 -7.00 8.62 0.02
CA ILE A 115 -5.97 8.89 1.04
C ILE A 115 -5.89 10.37 1.42
N GLY A 116 -6.63 11.24 0.73
CA GLY A 116 -6.72 12.67 1.03
C GLY A 116 -5.47 13.46 0.70
N ALA A 117 -4.77 13.13 -0.39
CA ALA A 117 -3.52 13.78 -0.79
C ALA A 117 -3.49 14.10 -2.29
N THR A 118 -2.58 14.98 -2.70
CA THR A 118 -2.27 15.26 -4.10
C THR A 118 -0.76 15.18 -4.30
N MET A 119 -0.30 14.31 -5.21
CA MET A 119 1.09 14.30 -5.66
C MET A 119 1.27 15.36 -6.73
N ALA A 120 2.22 16.27 -6.58
CA ALA A 120 2.55 17.29 -7.56
C ALA A 120 4.03 17.20 -7.97
N HIS A 121 4.29 17.30 -9.27
CA HIS A 121 5.62 17.36 -9.86
C HIS A 121 5.77 18.67 -10.60
N PHE A 122 6.73 19.50 -10.18
CA PHE A 122 7.04 20.77 -10.80
C PHE A 122 8.31 20.65 -11.63
N TYR A 123 8.25 21.05 -12.89
CA TYR A 123 9.40 21.08 -13.79
C TYR A 123 10.08 22.44 -13.81
N GLU A 124 9.36 23.48 -13.41
CA GLU A 124 9.81 24.86 -13.35
C GLU A 124 9.67 25.43 -11.93
N ASP A 125 10.69 26.13 -11.47
CA ASP A 125 10.71 26.71 -10.11
C ASP A 125 9.67 27.82 -9.91
N HIS A 126 9.32 28.52 -10.99
CA HIS A 126 8.34 29.59 -10.90
C HIS A 126 6.92 29.02 -10.66
N THR A 127 6.57 27.93 -11.34
CA THR A 127 5.28 27.24 -11.14
C THR A 127 5.16 26.65 -9.73
N GLU A 128 6.24 26.10 -9.19
CA GLU A 128 6.28 25.68 -7.79
C GLU A 128 6.01 26.84 -6.84
N LYS A 129 6.65 27.98 -7.08
CA LYS A 129 6.52 29.18 -6.24
C LYS A 129 5.10 29.76 -6.27
N GLU A 130 4.46 29.78 -7.44
CA GLU A 130 3.07 30.17 -7.57
C GLU A 130 2.13 29.20 -6.85
N ALA A 131 2.32 27.89 -7.03
CA ALA A 131 1.51 26.87 -6.34
C ALA A 131 1.65 26.97 -4.81
N ARG A 132 2.87 27.26 -4.30
CA ARG A 132 3.07 27.51 -2.87
C ARG A 132 2.32 28.74 -2.40
N GLY A 133 2.39 29.85 -3.13
CA GLY A 133 1.66 31.08 -2.79
C GLY A 133 0.17 30.85 -2.60
N GLU A 134 -0.45 29.99 -3.41
CA GLU A 134 -1.87 29.71 -3.39
C GLU A 134 -2.29 28.62 -2.38
N LEU A 135 -1.43 27.63 -2.16
CA LEU A 135 -1.79 26.40 -1.44
C LEU A 135 -1.13 26.26 -0.06
N GLU A 136 0.00 26.90 0.20
CA GLU A 136 0.78 26.70 1.44
C GLU A 136 0.02 27.08 2.72
N ARG A 137 -1.03 27.89 2.60
CA ARG A 137 -1.92 28.20 3.72
C ARG A 137 -2.69 26.95 4.20
N ASP A 138 -3.17 26.12 3.28
CA ASP A 138 -4.10 25.03 3.55
C ASP A 138 -3.44 23.65 3.45
N PHE A 139 -2.28 23.56 2.80
CA PHE A 139 -1.56 22.31 2.54
C PHE A 139 -0.13 22.33 3.06
N GLU A 140 0.32 21.21 3.57
CA GLU A 140 1.74 20.92 3.72
C GLU A 140 2.31 20.41 2.39
N PHE A 141 3.42 21.04 1.95
CA PHE A 141 4.22 20.59 0.83
C PHE A 141 5.28 19.62 1.33
N ILE A 142 4.97 18.35 1.32
CA ILE A 142 5.86 17.30 1.81
C ILE A 142 6.75 16.85 0.66
N PRO A 143 8.07 17.10 0.69
CA PRO A 143 8.96 16.61 -0.35
C PRO A 143 8.82 15.10 -0.52
N ASP A 144 8.63 14.63 -1.75
CA ASP A 144 8.63 13.20 -2.06
C ASP A 144 10.06 12.68 -2.03
N VAL A 145 10.52 12.44 -0.83
CA VAL A 145 11.89 12.04 -0.57
C VAL A 145 12.02 10.54 -0.78
N VAL A 146 12.91 10.17 -1.67
CA VAL A 146 13.40 8.80 -1.77
C VAL A 146 14.58 8.72 -0.79
N PRO A 147 14.63 7.87 0.18
CA PRO A 147 14.71 6.44 0.02
C PRO A 147 14.09 5.65 1.18
N LEU A 148 13.48 4.58 0.84
CA LEU A 148 13.12 3.59 1.81
C LEU A 148 14.12 2.44 1.77
N SER A 149 14.67 2.10 2.92
CA SER A 149 15.28 0.79 3.04
C SER A 149 14.15 -0.22 3.11
N PHE A 150 14.09 -1.02 2.09
CA PHE A 150 13.36 -2.26 2.10
C PHE A 150 13.99 -3.15 3.19
N PRO A 151 13.24 -3.74 4.10
CA PRO A 151 13.77 -4.80 4.92
C PRO A 151 13.94 -6.03 4.05
N GLY A 152 14.97 -6.01 3.18
CA GLY A 152 15.29 -7.11 2.28
C GLY A 152 15.42 -8.42 3.03
N PRO A 153 15.29 -9.56 2.33
CA PRO A 153 15.48 -10.86 2.94
C PRO A 153 16.85 -10.91 3.61
N VAL A 154 16.85 -11.16 4.92
CA VAL A 154 18.12 -11.36 5.64
C VAL A 154 18.65 -12.73 5.24
N SER A 155 19.84 -12.78 4.67
CA SER A 155 20.56 -14.03 4.58
C SER A 155 20.76 -14.55 6.00
N ALA A 156 19.96 -15.52 6.41
CA ALA A 156 20.20 -16.28 7.62
C ALA A 156 21.60 -16.90 7.46
N GLY A 157 22.55 -16.49 8.29
CA GLY A 157 23.98 -16.73 8.24
C GLY A 157 24.39 -18.04 7.56
N GLN A 158 25.18 -17.91 6.49
CA GLN A 158 25.58 -18.90 5.50
C GLN A 158 24.45 -19.37 4.57
N PRO A 159 24.61 -19.22 3.25
CA PRO A 159 23.74 -19.89 2.31
C PRO A 159 23.97 -21.39 2.48
N GLY A 160 23.05 -22.06 3.17
CA GLY A 160 22.90 -23.49 2.97
C GLY A 160 22.80 -23.73 1.46
N PRO A 161 23.25 -24.87 0.95
CA PRO A 161 23.24 -25.11 -0.48
C PRO A 161 21.86 -24.74 -0.99
N ARG A 162 21.80 -23.81 -1.96
CA ARG A 162 20.55 -23.45 -2.66
C ARG A 162 19.99 -24.75 -3.18
N ASN A 163 19.10 -25.37 -2.40
CA ASN A 163 18.49 -26.64 -2.76
C ASN A 163 17.49 -26.34 -3.89
N ARG A 164 18.01 -26.39 -5.11
CA ARG A 164 17.23 -26.35 -6.38
C ARG A 164 16.43 -27.63 -6.59
N GLY A 165 16.15 -28.40 -5.56
CA GLY A 165 15.36 -29.62 -5.60
C GLY A 165 13.98 -29.40 -5.05
N MET A 166 12.98 -30.07 -5.61
CA MET A 166 11.61 -30.15 -5.07
C MET A 166 11.73 -30.52 -3.59
N SER A 167 11.37 -29.57 -2.70
CA SER A 167 11.26 -29.85 -1.28
C SER A 167 10.19 -30.92 -1.05
N SER A 168 10.34 -31.74 -0.03
CA SER A 168 9.33 -32.72 0.36
C SER A 168 7.98 -32.02 0.64
N LEU A 169 6.87 -32.72 0.46
CA LEU A 169 5.54 -32.17 0.76
C LEU A 169 5.46 -31.62 2.19
N ALA A 170 6.09 -32.31 3.16
CA ALA A 170 6.15 -31.89 4.56
C ALA A 170 6.84 -30.52 4.78
N GLU A 171 7.73 -30.09 3.87
CA GLU A 171 8.38 -28.77 3.96
C GLU A 171 7.54 -27.63 3.36
N ARG A 172 6.38 -27.96 2.77
CA ARG A 172 5.48 -27.01 2.10
C ARG A 172 4.24 -26.69 2.91
N GLU A 173 3.99 -27.44 3.98
CA GLU A 173 2.79 -27.32 4.80
C GLU A 173 3.06 -26.44 6.01
N TRP A 174 2.06 -25.62 6.35
CA TRP A 174 2.08 -24.88 7.60
C TRP A 174 1.93 -25.83 8.77
N PRO A 175 2.65 -25.60 9.89
CA PRO A 175 2.51 -26.47 11.08
C PRO A 175 1.07 -26.52 11.59
N ASP A 176 0.65 -27.66 12.15
CA ASP A 176 -0.70 -27.86 12.71
C ASP A 176 -1.04 -26.80 13.76
N GLU A 177 -0.07 -26.41 14.58
CA GLU A 177 -0.26 -25.35 15.59
C GLU A 177 -0.57 -23.97 15.01
N SER A 178 -0.28 -23.74 13.73
CA SER A 178 -0.70 -22.52 13.03
C SER A 178 -2.21 -22.41 12.87
N GLY A 179 -2.91 -23.53 12.93
CA GLY A 179 -4.34 -23.67 12.65
C GLY A 179 -4.69 -23.56 11.16
N VAL A 180 -3.72 -23.32 10.26
CA VAL A 180 -3.95 -23.23 8.82
C VAL A 180 -4.45 -24.54 8.23
N PRO A 181 -3.84 -25.73 8.52
CA PRO A 181 -4.37 -27.01 8.05
C PRO A 181 -5.80 -27.26 8.53
N LEU A 182 -6.10 -26.90 9.78
CA LEU A 182 -7.45 -27.03 10.34
C LEU A 182 -8.47 -26.15 9.60
N ALA A 183 -8.11 -24.89 9.34
CA ALA A 183 -8.95 -23.95 8.56
C ALA A 183 -9.26 -24.53 7.17
N HIS A 184 -8.23 -25.00 6.48
CA HIS A 184 -8.36 -25.58 5.14
C HIS A 184 -9.25 -26.86 5.16
N ALA A 185 -9.11 -27.72 6.16
CA ALA A 185 -9.95 -28.89 6.33
C ALA A 185 -11.44 -28.53 6.56
N GLN A 186 -11.71 -27.36 7.12
CA GLN A 186 -13.06 -26.82 7.32
C GLN A 186 -13.58 -26.02 6.09
N GLY A 187 -12.82 -25.95 5.00
CA GLY A 187 -13.17 -25.16 3.81
C GLY A 187 -12.96 -23.65 3.99
N ILE A 188 -12.30 -23.21 5.08
CA ILE A 188 -11.99 -21.81 5.33
C ILE A 188 -10.63 -21.52 4.69
N ARG A 189 -10.64 -20.94 3.48
CA ARG A 189 -9.47 -20.76 2.63
C ARG A 189 -9.30 -19.30 2.13
N GLY A 190 -10.10 -18.36 2.67
CA GLY A 190 -10.04 -16.95 2.31
C GLY A 190 -11.04 -16.51 1.24
N ALA A 191 -11.95 -17.37 0.79
CA ALA A 191 -12.97 -17.03 -0.20
C ALA A 191 -13.80 -15.80 0.24
N GLY A 192 -14.06 -14.87 -0.69
CA GLY A 192 -14.80 -13.65 -0.43
C GLY A 192 -13.99 -12.49 0.18
N VAL A 193 -12.75 -12.73 0.57
CA VAL A 193 -11.86 -11.71 1.16
C VAL A 193 -10.94 -11.10 0.09
N MET A 194 -10.77 -9.81 0.13
CA MET A 194 -9.80 -9.08 -0.69
C MET A 194 -8.47 -8.93 0.05
N LEU A 195 -7.37 -9.32 -0.60
CA LEU A 195 -6.03 -9.16 -0.06
C LEU A 195 -5.20 -8.24 -0.96
N GLY A 196 -4.87 -7.06 -0.43
CA GLY A 196 -3.97 -6.10 -1.07
C GLY A 196 -2.52 -6.34 -0.67
N ILE A 197 -1.61 -6.28 -1.63
CA ILE A 197 -0.16 -6.37 -1.41
C ILE A 197 0.50 -5.13 -2.02
N LEU A 198 1.30 -4.42 -1.23
CA LEU A 198 2.18 -3.36 -1.72
C LEU A 198 3.62 -3.86 -1.63
N ASP A 199 4.24 -4.14 -2.79
CA ASP A 199 5.55 -4.80 -2.85
C ASP A 199 6.26 -4.53 -4.19
N THR A 200 7.19 -5.40 -4.61
CA THR A 200 7.89 -5.32 -5.91
C THR A 200 7.01 -5.74 -7.08
N GLY A 201 6.03 -6.58 -6.86
CA GLY A 201 5.13 -7.07 -7.90
C GLY A 201 4.63 -8.48 -7.63
N VAL A 202 4.22 -9.19 -8.68
CA VAL A 202 3.88 -10.61 -8.67
C VAL A 202 4.08 -11.22 -10.04
N ASP A 203 4.77 -12.34 -10.15
CA ASP A 203 4.79 -13.14 -11.38
C ASP A 203 3.45 -13.89 -11.50
N ALA A 204 2.51 -13.26 -12.21
CA ALA A 204 1.16 -13.80 -12.38
C ALA A 204 1.08 -15.08 -13.25
N ASP A 205 2.18 -15.46 -13.90
CA ASP A 205 2.28 -16.69 -14.65
C ASP A 205 2.90 -17.85 -13.85
N HIS A 206 3.40 -17.56 -12.64
CA HIS A 206 3.87 -18.60 -11.74
C HIS A 206 2.73 -19.58 -11.39
N PRO A 207 2.95 -20.93 -11.33
CA PRO A 207 1.89 -21.90 -11.02
C PRO A 207 1.09 -21.61 -9.75
N GLU A 208 1.71 -20.98 -8.74
CA GLU A 208 1.01 -20.55 -7.51
C GLU A 208 -0.04 -19.45 -7.76
N HIS A 209 0.03 -18.77 -8.90
CA HIS A 209 -0.77 -17.60 -9.21
C HIS A 209 -1.56 -17.72 -10.52
N ALA A 210 -1.10 -18.55 -11.46
CA ALA A 210 -1.63 -18.60 -12.82
C ALA A 210 -3.11 -19.03 -12.94
N ALA A 211 -3.63 -19.76 -11.95
CA ALA A 211 -5.01 -20.24 -11.92
C ALA A 211 -6.03 -19.17 -11.47
N ARG A 212 -5.59 -17.98 -11.07
CA ARG A 212 -6.45 -16.90 -10.57
C ARG A 212 -6.34 -15.63 -11.39
N VAL A 213 -7.37 -14.79 -11.28
CA VAL A 213 -7.30 -13.41 -11.75
C VAL A 213 -6.65 -12.56 -10.65
N ILE A 214 -5.52 -11.95 -10.95
CA ILE A 214 -4.84 -10.99 -10.08
C ILE A 214 -5.15 -9.60 -10.60
N GLN A 215 -5.68 -8.74 -9.75
CA GLN A 215 -5.75 -7.32 -10.04
C GLN A 215 -4.36 -6.73 -9.79
N PHE A 216 -3.73 -6.22 -10.84
CA PHE A 216 -2.35 -5.77 -10.77
C PHE A 216 -2.20 -4.30 -11.18
N ARG A 217 -1.36 -3.58 -10.45
CA ARG A 217 -1.00 -2.20 -10.77
C ARG A 217 0.50 -1.99 -10.63
N TYR A 218 1.14 -1.64 -11.73
CA TYR A 218 2.48 -1.07 -11.67
C TYR A 218 2.39 0.44 -11.42
N VAL A 219 3.01 0.93 -10.35
CA VAL A 219 3.13 2.36 -10.04
C VAL A 219 4.49 2.84 -10.51
N SER A 220 4.53 3.53 -11.67
CA SER A 220 5.77 3.98 -12.28
C SER A 220 6.56 4.93 -11.37
N LEU A 221 7.90 4.83 -11.42
CA LEU A 221 8.83 5.84 -10.88
C LEU A 221 8.69 7.19 -11.61
N PHE A 222 8.29 7.14 -12.88
CA PHE A 222 8.15 8.30 -13.75
C PHE A 222 6.68 8.50 -14.11
N PRO A 223 5.90 9.24 -13.31
CA PRO A 223 4.46 9.35 -13.47
C PRO A 223 4.02 9.92 -14.81
N ASN A 224 4.88 10.65 -15.49
CA ASN A 224 4.63 11.27 -16.80
C ASN A 224 5.26 10.53 -17.97
N SER A 225 5.82 9.35 -17.77
CA SER A 225 6.27 8.54 -18.89
C SER A 225 5.09 8.27 -19.83
N PRO A 226 5.20 8.56 -21.14
CA PRO A 226 4.18 8.17 -22.13
C PRO A 226 3.97 6.66 -22.16
N HIS A 227 4.91 5.91 -21.59
CA HIS A 227 4.86 4.47 -21.39
C HIS A 227 4.35 4.08 -19.99
N ASN A 228 3.86 5.03 -19.17
CA ASN A 228 3.22 4.68 -17.90
C ASN A 228 1.89 3.97 -18.22
N PRO A 229 1.85 2.62 -18.25
CA PRO A 229 0.64 1.91 -18.61
C PRO A 229 -0.30 1.99 -17.40
N ALA A 230 -1.18 2.98 -17.44
CA ALA A 230 -2.41 2.92 -16.67
C ALA A 230 -3.31 1.78 -17.23
N ARG A 231 -2.73 0.71 -17.73
CA ARG A 231 -3.42 -0.40 -18.40
C ARG A 231 -3.51 -1.56 -17.44
N ASP A 232 -4.57 -2.32 -17.57
CA ASP A 232 -4.66 -3.65 -17.00
C ASP A 232 -3.61 -4.50 -17.69
N ILE A 233 -2.49 -4.70 -17.02
CA ILE A 233 -1.41 -5.56 -17.47
C ILE A 233 -1.37 -6.79 -16.59
N ARG A 234 -0.95 -7.89 -17.17
CA ARG A 234 -0.67 -9.10 -16.39
C ARG A 234 0.46 -8.81 -15.41
N GLY A 235 0.32 -9.28 -14.18
CA GLY A 235 1.29 -9.03 -13.13
C GLY A 235 2.68 -9.53 -13.50
N PHE A 236 3.69 -8.75 -13.13
CA PHE A 236 5.10 -9.08 -13.24
C PHE A 236 5.84 -8.64 -11.97
N ASP A 237 7.01 -9.21 -11.74
CA ASP A 237 7.85 -8.90 -10.60
C ASP A 237 9.31 -8.79 -11.06
N PRO A 238 9.95 -7.63 -10.95
CA PRO A 238 11.34 -7.46 -11.38
C PRO A 238 12.37 -7.97 -10.36
N ASP A 239 11.95 -8.29 -9.12
CA ASP A 239 12.84 -8.63 -8.00
C ASP A 239 12.59 -10.05 -7.47
N GLY A 240 11.33 -10.48 -7.39
CA GLY A 240 10.90 -11.77 -6.85
C GLY A 240 10.39 -11.73 -5.43
N HIS A 241 10.68 -10.66 -4.67
CA HIS A 241 10.23 -10.53 -3.28
C HIS A 241 8.70 -10.47 -3.17
N GLY A 242 8.03 -9.66 -3.99
CA GLY A 242 6.57 -9.56 -3.99
C GLY A 242 5.89 -10.87 -4.39
N THR A 243 6.47 -11.62 -5.34
CA THR A 243 5.99 -12.96 -5.72
C THR A 243 6.09 -13.93 -4.54
N HIS A 244 7.18 -13.85 -3.76
CA HIS A 244 7.35 -14.67 -2.57
C HIS A 244 6.33 -14.33 -1.48
N VAL A 245 6.13 -13.04 -1.23
CA VAL A 245 5.09 -12.50 -0.31
C VAL A 245 3.70 -12.96 -0.72
N CYS A 246 3.35 -12.82 -2.02
CA CYS A 246 2.06 -13.28 -2.56
C CYS A 246 1.88 -14.80 -2.39
N GLY A 247 2.94 -15.58 -2.60
CA GLY A 247 2.91 -17.04 -2.43
C GLY A 247 2.63 -17.46 -0.99
N ILE A 248 3.27 -16.82 0.00
CA ILE A 248 3.00 -17.06 1.42
C ILE A 248 1.54 -16.76 1.78
N ALA A 249 1.05 -15.60 1.37
CA ALA A 249 -0.30 -15.19 1.74
C ALA A 249 -1.38 -15.96 1.01
N ALA A 250 -1.20 -16.21 -0.31
CA ALA A 250 -2.26 -16.57 -1.23
C ALA A 250 -1.89 -17.62 -2.29
N GLY A 251 -0.71 -18.23 -2.25
CA GLY A 251 -0.32 -19.29 -3.18
C GLY A 251 -1.32 -20.45 -3.17
N VAL A 252 -1.62 -21.02 -4.33
CA VAL A 252 -2.64 -22.06 -4.49
C VAL A 252 -2.28 -23.32 -3.68
N HIS A 253 -0.99 -23.67 -3.60
CA HIS A 253 -0.55 -24.91 -2.96
C HIS A 253 -0.04 -24.71 -1.52
N HIS A 254 0.57 -23.57 -1.21
CA HIS A 254 1.14 -23.32 0.13
C HIS A 254 0.73 -21.99 0.76
N GLY A 255 -0.13 -21.24 0.11
CA GLY A 255 -0.65 -20.00 0.69
C GLY A 255 -1.48 -20.25 1.94
N VAL A 256 -1.41 -19.33 2.90
CA VAL A 256 -2.24 -19.37 4.11
C VAL A 256 -3.72 -19.21 3.75
N ALA A 257 -4.05 -18.33 2.82
CA ALA A 257 -5.41 -18.05 2.37
C ALA A 257 -5.51 -18.13 0.83
N PRO A 258 -5.46 -19.36 0.24
CA PRO A 258 -5.30 -19.54 -1.20
C PRO A 258 -6.51 -19.11 -2.05
N GLU A 259 -7.67 -18.82 -1.45
CA GLU A 259 -8.89 -18.44 -2.17
C GLU A 259 -9.26 -16.96 -2.05
N VAL A 260 -8.36 -16.12 -1.52
CA VAL A 260 -8.56 -14.66 -1.51
C VAL A 260 -8.53 -14.08 -2.92
N ASP A 261 -9.23 -12.98 -3.14
CA ASP A 261 -9.02 -12.17 -4.33
C ASP A 261 -7.78 -11.28 -4.13
N LEU A 262 -6.78 -11.47 -4.99
CA LEU A 262 -5.47 -10.86 -4.84
C LEU A 262 -5.35 -9.56 -5.65
N TYR A 263 -4.98 -8.48 -4.96
CA TYR A 263 -4.74 -7.15 -5.51
C TYR A 263 -3.30 -6.75 -5.23
N VAL A 264 -2.48 -6.57 -6.25
CA VAL A 264 -1.05 -6.28 -6.09
C VAL A 264 -0.68 -4.96 -6.71
N ALA A 265 -0.16 -4.04 -5.92
CA ALA A 265 0.44 -2.79 -6.38
C ALA A 265 1.97 -2.91 -6.31
N SER A 266 2.63 -2.91 -7.47
CA SER A 266 4.08 -2.81 -7.56
C SER A 266 4.49 -1.37 -7.28
N VAL A 267 5.01 -1.12 -6.09
CA VAL A 267 5.43 0.20 -5.59
C VAL A 267 6.93 0.28 -5.34
N ILE A 268 7.65 -0.83 -5.48
CA ILE A 268 9.09 -0.99 -5.30
C ILE A 268 9.65 -1.65 -6.56
N GLU A 269 10.83 -1.22 -7.05
CA GLU A 269 11.45 -1.87 -8.22
C GLU A 269 12.30 -3.07 -7.83
N SER A 270 13.15 -2.89 -6.82
CA SER A 270 14.07 -3.91 -6.34
C SER A 270 14.71 -3.47 -5.01
N GLU A 271 15.50 -4.34 -4.40
CA GLU A 271 16.29 -4.01 -3.21
C GLU A 271 17.23 -2.81 -3.42
N THR A 272 17.70 -2.60 -4.64
CA THR A 272 18.66 -1.53 -4.98
C THR A 272 17.99 -0.28 -5.52
N ILE A 273 16.88 -0.41 -6.23
CA ILE A 273 16.09 0.71 -6.76
C ILE A 273 14.94 0.97 -5.79
N ARG A 274 15.11 2.01 -5.01
CA ARG A 274 14.24 2.35 -3.90
C ARG A 274 12.89 2.91 -4.37
N THR A 275 11.91 2.88 -3.48
CA THR A 275 10.59 3.50 -3.70
C THR A 275 10.54 4.92 -3.12
N SER A 276 9.43 5.61 -3.32
CA SER A 276 9.11 6.88 -2.67
C SER A 276 7.79 6.81 -1.93
N LEU A 277 7.58 7.74 -0.99
CA LEU A 277 6.30 7.86 -0.30
C LEU A 277 5.15 8.06 -1.29
N GLY A 278 5.37 8.83 -2.35
CA GLY A 278 4.37 9.07 -3.39
C GLY A 278 3.97 7.80 -4.16
N ARG A 279 4.91 6.88 -4.39
CA ARG A 279 4.58 5.58 -5.00
C ARG A 279 3.73 4.72 -4.05
N VAL A 280 4.11 4.65 -2.78
CA VAL A 280 3.34 3.92 -1.77
C VAL A 280 1.94 4.53 -1.64
N ALA A 281 1.83 5.86 -1.59
CA ALA A 281 0.57 6.59 -1.58
C ALA A 281 -0.32 6.25 -2.78
N ALA A 282 0.24 6.28 -3.99
CA ALA A 282 -0.49 5.94 -5.21
C ALA A 282 -0.93 4.46 -5.26
N GLY A 283 -0.13 3.55 -4.71
CA GLY A 283 -0.49 2.15 -4.55
C GLY A 283 -1.65 1.95 -3.55
N MET A 284 -1.60 2.61 -2.40
CA MET A 284 -2.68 2.59 -1.40
C MET A 284 -3.98 3.18 -1.95
N GLU A 285 -3.91 4.33 -2.63
CA GLU A 285 -5.07 4.94 -3.30
C GLU A 285 -5.71 3.99 -4.29
N TRP A 286 -4.89 3.31 -5.11
CA TRP A 286 -5.39 2.33 -6.06
C TRP A 286 -6.07 1.15 -5.37
N LEU A 287 -5.49 0.59 -4.29
CA LEU A 287 -6.10 -0.50 -3.53
C LEU A 287 -7.45 -0.08 -2.93
N LEU A 288 -7.50 1.08 -2.27
CA LEU A 288 -8.74 1.60 -1.70
C LEU A 288 -9.80 1.84 -2.78
N HIS A 289 -9.40 2.33 -3.97
CA HIS A 289 -10.31 2.47 -5.10
C HIS A 289 -10.86 1.12 -5.57
N GLN A 290 -10.04 0.06 -5.64
CA GLN A 290 -10.52 -1.28 -5.98
C GLN A 290 -11.50 -1.82 -4.93
N PHE A 291 -11.17 -1.63 -3.65
CA PHE A 291 -12.01 -2.13 -2.54
C PHE A 291 -13.33 -1.37 -2.41
N SER A 292 -13.38 -0.09 -2.78
CA SER A 292 -14.59 0.73 -2.71
C SER A 292 -15.50 0.63 -3.94
N ARG A 293 -15.17 -0.20 -4.94
CA ARG A 293 -16.07 -0.46 -6.07
C ARG A 293 -17.40 -1.04 -5.58
N PRO A 294 -18.52 -0.75 -6.25
CA PRO A 294 -19.83 -1.25 -5.82
C PRO A 294 -19.88 -2.76 -5.54
N GLU A 295 -19.25 -3.56 -6.40
CA GLU A 295 -19.16 -5.02 -6.28
C GLU A 295 -18.29 -5.51 -5.11
N ASN A 296 -17.46 -4.63 -4.55
CA ASN A 296 -16.50 -4.93 -3.49
C ASN A 296 -16.83 -4.26 -2.15
N SER A 297 -17.73 -3.26 -2.14
CA SER A 297 -17.94 -2.33 -1.02
C SER A 297 -18.37 -2.99 0.30
N THR A 298 -18.93 -4.19 0.26
CA THR A 298 -19.34 -4.97 1.44
C THR A 298 -18.37 -6.08 1.79
N ARG A 299 -17.32 -6.27 0.99
CA ARG A 299 -16.38 -7.38 1.17
C ARG A 299 -15.27 -7.00 2.15
N PRO A 300 -14.86 -7.90 3.04
CA PRO A 300 -13.75 -7.66 3.94
C PRO A 300 -12.40 -7.58 3.20
N ALA A 301 -11.51 -6.70 3.67
CA ALA A 301 -10.21 -6.50 3.05
C ALA A 301 -9.05 -6.47 4.06
N VAL A 302 -7.89 -6.97 3.66
CA VAL A 302 -6.62 -6.94 4.40
C VAL A 302 -5.55 -6.36 3.46
N VAL A 303 -4.63 -5.58 3.99
CA VAL A 303 -3.47 -5.09 3.20
C VAL A 303 -2.18 -5.51 3.90
N ASN A 304 -1.29 -6.15 3.15
CA ASN A 304 0.06 -6.48 3.58
C ASN A 304 1.06 -5.44 3.08
N LEU A 305 1.90 -4.96 4.00
CA LEU A 305 3.01 -4.05 3.73
C LEU A 305 4.30 -4.71 4.23
N SER A 306 4.96 -5.46 3.36
CA SER A 306 6.29 -6.02 3.62
C SER A 306 7.39 -5.00 3.26
N LEU A 307 7.20 -3.76 3.67
CA LEU A 307 8.09 -2.61 3.42
C LEU A 307 8.21 -1.74 4.68
N GLY A 308 9.27 -0.94 4.75
CA GLY A 308 9.49 -0.10 5.91
C GLY A 308 10.41 1.10 5.66
N PHE A 309 10.29 2.06 6.55
CA PHE A 309 11.07 3.27 6.62
C PHE A 309 11.98 3.22 7.86
N PRO A 310 13.23 3.66 7.80
CA PRO A 310 14.13 3.63 8.94
C PRO A 310 13.62 4.52 10.08
N LEU A 311 14.10 4.28 11.31
CA LEU A 311 13.80 5.14 12.47
C LEU A 311 14.38 6.55 12.33
N MET A 312 15.53 6.66 11.69
CA MET A 312 16.25 7.91 11.53
C MET A 312 16.19 8.39 10.07
N PRO A 313 16.20 9.69 9.84
CA PRO A 313 16.22 10.21 8.47
C PRO A 313 17.47 9.73 7.73
N PRO A 314 17.32 9.30 6.47
CA PRO A 314 18.47 8.98 5.63
C PRO A 314 19.41 10.19 5.42
N PRO A 315 20.69 9.94 5.10
CA PRO A 315 21.63 11.03 4.82
C PRO A 315 21.10 11.99 3.72
N GLY A 316 21.18 13.28 3.98
CA GLY A 316 20.74 14.33 3.05
C GLY A 316 19.26 14.72 3.18
N ILE A 317 18.52 14.11 4.09
CA ILE A 317 17.13 14.47 4.38
C ILE A 317 17.06 15.16 5.74
N SER A 318 16.41 16.33 5.80
CA SER A 318 16.21 17.02 7.07
C SER A 318 15.26 16.21 7.97
N GLU A 319 15.48 16.29 9.28
CA GLU A 319 14.60 15.66 10.28
C GLU A 319 13.16 16.20 10.16
N ALA A 320 13.01 17.49 9.84
CA ALA A 320 11.71 18.11 9.65
C ALA A 320 10.95 17.50 8.46
N ASP A 321 11.60 17.38 7.30
CA ASP A 321 11.01 16.77 6.11
C ASP A 321 10.70 15.30 6.34
N TYR A 322 11.60 14.57 7.02
CA TYR A 322 11.37 13.17 7.35
C TYR A 322 10.15 12.99 8.25
N ASN A 323 10.02 13.81 9.29
CA ASN A 323 8.88 13.78 10.19
C ASN A 323 7.56 14.16 9.49
N LEU A 324 7.59 15.05 8.50
CA LEU A 324 6.43 15.35 7.65
C LEU A 324 6.03 14.11 6.83
N ASN A 325 6.99 13.45 6.20
CA ASN A 325 6.76 12.20 5.46
C ASN A 325 6.14 11.13 6.34
N LEU A 326 6.64 10.94 7.58
CA LEU A 326 6.08 9.95 8.51
C LEU A 326 4.65 10.29 8.92
N ARG A 327 4.32 11.56 9.15
CA ARG A 327 2.94 11.99 9.44
C ARG A 327 2.00 11.74 8.29
N ALA A 328 2.43 12.00 7.06
CA ALA A 328 1.65 11.69 5.87
C ALA A 328 1.41 10.18 5.76
N LEU A 329 2.46 9.37 5.92
CA LEU A 329 2.34 7.91 5.90
C LEU A 329 1.37 7.41 6.98
N GLN A 330 1.47 7.93 8.21
CA GLN A 330 0.55 7.55 9.28
C GLN A 330 -0.91 7.88 8.93
N THR A 331 -1.13 9.04 8.31
CA THR A 331 -2.47 9.42 7.83
C THR A 331 -3.00 8.41 6.83
N MET A 332 -2.16 7.93 5.90
CA MET A 332 -2.54 6.93 4.90
C MET A 332 -2.87 5.56 5.55
N ILE A 333 -2.04 5.10 6.49
CA ILE A 333 -2.30 3.85 7.23
C ILE A 333 -3.62 3.94 8.01
N ARG A 334 -3.89 5.10 8.63
CA ARG A 334 -5.17 5.35 9.30
C ARG A 334 -6.35 5.26 8.32
N ARG A 335 -6.22 5.78 7.09
CA ARG A 335 -7.25 5.68 6.06
C ARG A 335 -7.61 4.24 5.69
N LEU A 336 -6.64 3.31 5.72
CA LEU A 336 -6.93 1.88 5.57
C LEU A 336 -7.90 1.41 6.67
N LEU A 337 -7.59 1.68 7.94
CA LEU A 337 -8.46 1.31 9.07
C LEU A 337 -9.84 1.98 9.00
N ASP A 338 -9.89 3.29 8.71
CA ASP A 338 -11.14 4.04 8.55
C ASP A 338 -12.03 3.44 7.43
N SER A 339 -11.40 2.80 6.45
CA SER A 339 -12.06 2.08 5.35
C SER A 339 -12.32 0.59 5.67
N ASN A 340 -12.21 0.20 6.93
CA ASN A 340 -12.37 -1.19 7.39
C ASN A 340 -11.38 -2.18 6.75
N VAL A 341 -10.17 -1.72 6.40
CA VAL A 341 -9.06 -2.52 5.85
C VAL A 341 -8.00 -2.70 6.93
N LEU A 342 -7.62 -3.94 7.26
CA LEU A 342 -6.58 -4.21 8.27
C LEU A 342 -5.18 -4.08 7.65
N PRO A 343 -4.33 -3.10 8.09
CA PRO A 343 -2.95 -3.02 7.65
C PRO A 343 -2.06 -3.96 8.47
N VAL A 344 -1.49 -4.96 7.83
CA VAL A 344 -0.51 -5.90 8.40
C VAL A 344 0.87 -5.52 7.90
N VAL A 345 1.80 -5.26 8.81
CA VAL A 345 3.06 -4.57 8.51
C VAL A 345 4.27 -5.30 9.09
N ALA A 346 5.30 -5.50 8.29
CA ALA A 346 6.57 -6.05 8.73
C ALA A 346 7.28 -5.11 9.73
N ALA A 347 7.75 -5.63 10.87
CA ALA A 347 8.38 -4.83 11.91
C ALA A 347 9.77 -4.30 11.55
N GLY A 348 10.47 -4.98 10.61
CA GLY A 348 11.85 -4.69 10.21
C GLY A 348 12.84 -5.81 10.58
N ASN A 349 14.06 -5.74 10.02
CA ASN A 349 15.05 -6.82 10.10
C ASN A 349 16.39 -6.37 10.70
N SER A 350 16.41 -5.34 11.52
CA SER A 350 17.65 -4.81 12.10
C SER A 350 17.85 -5.19 13.58
N GLY A 351 17.06 -6.13 14.11
CA GLY A 351 17.17 -6.63 15.47
C GLY A 351 16.42 -5.81 16.52
N PRO A 352 16.70 -6.06 17.81
CA PRO A 352 16.05 -5.33 18.91
C PRO A 352 16.28 -3.82 18.86
N ASP A 353 15.29 -3.06 19.35
CA ASP A 353 15.29 -1.59 19.47
C ASP A 353 15.42 -0.83 18.13
N THR A 354 15.02 -1.47 17.02
CA THR A 354 15.15 -0.94 15.66
C THR A 354 13.83 -0.90 14.87
N VAL A 355 12.69 -0.82 15.55
CA VAL A 355 11.38 -0.81 14.89
C VAL A 355 11.25 0.37 13.93
N GLY A 356 10.99 0.07 12.64
CA GLY A 356 10.75 1.08 11.62
C GLY A 356 9.28 1.46 11.46
N TYR A 357 9.03 2.35 10.51
CA TYR A 357 7.69 2.76 10.10
C TYR A 357 7.28 2.02 8.83
N PRO A 358 5.98 1.70 8.62
CA PRO A 358 4.81 2.07 9.41
C PRO A 358 4.51 1.14 10.60
N ALA A 359 5.33 0.13 10.90
CA ALA A 359 5.11 -0.79 12.02
C ALA A 359 5.03 -0.09 13.39
N ALA A 360 5.76 1.02 13.56
CA ALA A 360 5.72 1.85 14.76
C ALA A 360 4.38 2.58 14.97
N PHE A 361 3.54 2.73 13.94
CA PHE A 361 2.25 3.40 14.07
C PHE A 361 1.20 2.52 14.78
N PRO A 362 0.38 3.09 15.68
CA PRO A 362 -0.64 2.32 16.41
C PRO A 362 -1.76 1.77 15.52
N GLU A 363 -1.91 2.32 14.33
CA GLU A 363 -2.87 1.87 13.32
C GLU A 363 -2.44 0.57 12.64
N SER A 364 -1.15 0.24 12.66
CA SER A 364 -0.60 -0.98 12.07
C SER A 364 -0.76 -2.19 12.99
N LEU A 365 -1.00 -3.36 12.41
CA LEU A 365 -0.70 -4.64 13.04
C LEU A 365 0.75 -5.01 12.72
N ALA A 366 1.67 -4.72 13.63
CA ALA A 366 3.10 -4.91 13.44
C ALA A 366 3.51 -6.36 13.69
N VAL A 367 4.22 -6.96 12.74
CA VAL A 367 4.56 -8.38 12.72
C VAL A 367 6.06 -8.60 12.83
N GLY A 368 6.50 -9.32 13.87
CA GLY A 368 7.85 -9.84 14.02
C GLY A 368 8.00 -11.27 13.48
N ALA A 369 9.23 -11.77 13.39
CA ALA A 369 9.53 -13.06 12.79
C ALA A 369 9.99 -14.13 13.79
N VAL A 370 9.45 -15.36 13.65
CA VAL A 370 9.92 -16.56 14.31
C VAL A 370 10.25 -17.66 13.28
N ASP A 371 11.03 -18.64 13.70
CA ASP A 371 11.22 -19.89 12.94
C ASP A 371 10.07 -20.89 13.19
N PHE A 372 10.12 -22.04 12.55
CA PHE A 372 9.10 -23.09 12.69
C PHE A 372 9.13 -23.79 14.06
N GLU A 373 10.21 -23.67 14.81
CA GLU A 373 10.35 -24.10 16.21
C GLU A 373 9.89 -23.02 17.21
N ARG A 374 9.41 -21.87 16.70
CA ARG A 374 8.92 -20.70 17.46
C ARG A 374 10.03 -19.92 18.21
N ASN A 375 11.27 -20.06 17.80
CA ASN A 375 12.34 -19.19 18.26
C ASN A 375 12.25 -17.84 17.55
N VAL A 376 12.47 -16.77 18.30
CA VAL A 376 12.47 -15.42 17.69
C VAL A 376 13.72 -15.26 16.84
N ALA A 377 13.51 -14.80 15.58
CA ALA A 377 14.62 -14.53 14.68
C ALA A 377 15.48 -13.39 15.21
N THR A 378 16.81 -13.59 15.21
CA THR A 378 17.77 -12.60 15.73
C THR A 378 17.70 -11.25 15.02
N PHE A 379 17.31 -11.26 13.76
CA PHE A 379 17.10 -10.05 12.95
C PHE A 379 15.76 -9.36 13.22
N SER A 380 14.77 -10.05 13.82
CA SER A 380 13.43 -9.48 13.97
C SER A 380 13.48 -8.19 14.78
N ALA A 381 13.05 -7.09 14.17
CA ALA A 381 12.98 -5.82 14.86
C ALA A 381 11.95 -5.85 15.98
N SER A 382 12.31 -5.25 17.09
CA SER A 382 11.41 -5.08 18.24
C SER A 382 11.80 -3.85 19.04
N GLY A 383 10.89 -3.30 19.83
CA GLY A 383 11.22 -2.11 20.61
C GLY A 383 10.04 -1.52 21.36
N THR A 384 10.20 -0.29 21.85
CA THR A 384 9.13 0.50 22.44
C THR A 384 9.02 1.84 21.73
N VAL A 385 7.84 2.15 21.24
CA VAL A 385 7.52 3.44 20.62
C VAL A 385 6.49 4.14 21.52
N GLY A 386 6.91 5.18 22.20
CA GLY A 386 6.11 5.78 23.27
C GLY A 386 5.84 4.78 24.40
N ARG A 387 4.57 4.35 24.54
CA ARG A 387 4.15 3.33 25.53
C ARG A 387 3.84 1.97 24.89
N ARG A 388 3.91 1.87 23.54
CA ARG A 388 3.57 0.65 22.80
C ARG A 388 4.80 -0.22 22.63
N GLY A 389 4.70 -1.50 23.00
CA GLY A 389 5.65 -2.53 22.58
C GLY A 389 5.38 -2.94 21.14
N VAL A 390 6.43 -3.09 20.33
CA VAL A 390 6.35 -3.55 18.92
C VAL A 390 7.34 -4.70 18.80
N PRO A 391 7.00 -5.79 18.08
CA PRO A 391 5.78 -6.03 17.32
C PRO A 391 4.54 -6.29 18.21
N ASP A 392 3.35 -6.25 17.61
CA ASP A 392 2.10 -6.64 18.28
C ASP A 392 1.95 -8.17 18.33
N ILE A 393 2.43 -8.83 17.28
CA ILE A 393 2.28 -10.27 17.03
C ILE A 393 3.50 -10.80 16.28
N MET A 394 3.72 -12.11 16.32
CA MET A 394 4.76 -12.81 15.56
C MET A 394 4.14 -13.68 14.48
N GLY A 395 4.87 -13.87 13.39
CA GLY A 395 4.55 -14.78 12.30
C GLY A 395 5.76 -15.64 11.92
N TYR A 396 5.55 -16.74 11.21
CA TYR A 396 6.64 -17.52 10.64
C TYR A 396 7.36 -16.71 9.57
N GLY A 397 8.65 -16.45 9.78
CA GLY A 397 9.44 -15.56 8.94
C GLY A 397 10.89 -16.01 8.74
N VAL A 398 11.24 -17.25 9.10
CA VAL A 398 12.60 -17.81 8.93
C VAL A 398 12.54 -19.02 8.03
N ASN A 399 13.36 -19.04 6.97
CA ASN A 399 13.41 -20.13 5.99
C ASN A 399 12.05 -20.50 5.39
N VAL A 400 11.20 -19.52 5.16
CA VAL A 400 9.87 -19.73 4.61
C VAL A 400 9.97 -20.05 3.13
N TYR A 401 9.43 -21.20 2.74
CA TYR A 401 9.38 -21.64 1.35
C TYR A 401 8.20 -20.99 0.63
N SER A 402 8.46 -20.38 -0.53
CA SER A 402 7.41 -19.78 -1.36
C SER A 402 7.87 -19.62 -2.82
N SER A 403 6.92 -19.23 -3.67
CA SER A 403 7.18 -18.88 -5.07
C SER A 403 8.10 -17.67 -5.18
N THR A 404 8.90 -17.62 -6.25
CA THR A 404 9.63 -16.42 -6.66
C THR A 404 9.50 -16.23 -8.17
N GLU A 405 10.00 -15.14 -8.72
CA GLU A 405 9.84 -14.85 -10.15
C GLU A 405 10.44 -15.97 -11.03
N ARG A 406 9.84 -16.19 -12.20
CA ARG A 406 10.37 -17.11 -13.22
C ARG A 406 11.58 -16.48 -13.91
N ARG A 407 12.62 -17.28 -14.06
CA ARG A 407 13.86 -16.84 -14.74
C ARG A 407 13.83 -17.17 -16.25
N CYS A 408 14.89 -16.82 -16.94
CA CYS A 408 15.01 -16.82 -18.42
C CYS A 408 14.54 -18.10 -19.15
N ASN A 409 14.43 -19.24 -18.51
CA ASN A 409 13.94 -20.50 -19.10
C ASN A 409 12.46 -20.79 -18.83
N ASN A 410 11.71 -19.84 -18.32
CA ASN A 410 10.29 -19.94 -17.98
C ASN A 410 9.94 -21.05 -16.95
N GLN A 411 10.92 -21.51 -16.18
CA GLN A 411 10.68 -22.46 -15.08
C GLN A 411 10.14 -21.72 -13.86
N ALA A 412 9.17 -22.33 -13.19
CA ALA A 412 8.71 -21.88 -11.88
C ALA A 412 9.80 -22.08 -10.84
N PHE A 413 10.09 -21.03 -10.08
CA PHE A 413 11.07 -21.09 -9.01
C PHE A 413 10.41 -20.93 -7.66
N TYR A 414 11.00 -21.59 -6.70
CA TYR A 414 10.67 -21.49 -5.29
C TYR A 414 11.95 -21.28 -4.51
N GLU A 415 11.89 -20.41 -3.55
CA GLU A 415 13.05 -20.12 -2.69
C GLU A 415 12.63 -20.12 -1.23
N ARG A 416 13.62 -20.25 -0.33
CA ARG A 416 13.46 -20.02 1.09
C ARG A 416 14.02 -18.66 1.42
N MET A 417 13.14 -17.78 1.91
CA MET A 417 13.54 -16.47 2.37
C MET A 417 13.30 -16.30 3.87
N SER A 418 14.06 -15.39 4.49
CA SER A 418 13.92 -15.04 5.89
C SER A 418 13.74 -13.51 6.02
N GLY A 419 12.78 -13.09 6.83
CA GLY A 419 12.50 -11.69 7.09
C GLY A 419 11.14 -11.50 7.77
N THR A 420 10.95 -10.39 8.41
CA THR A 420 9.61 -9.96 8.85
C THR A 420 8.69 -9.75 7.66
N SER A 421 9.26 -9.55 6.47
CA SER A 421 8.56 -9.52 5.18
C SER A 421 7.89 -10.85 4.80
N MET A 422 8.35 -11.98 5.35
CA MET A 422 7.74 -13.31 5.19
C MET A 422 6.73 -13.59 6.32
N ALA A 423 6.99 -13.05 7.51
CA ALA A 423 6.08 -13.17 8.64
C ALA A 423 4.79 -12.34 8.46
N ALA A 424 4.87 -11.16 7.88
CA ALA A 424 3.71 -10.29 7.65
C ALA A 424 2.67 -10.92 6.72
N PRO A 425 2.99 -11.47 5.52
CA PRO A 425 2.01 -12.13 4.66
C PRO A 425 1.42 -13.39 5.27
N TYR A 426 2.15 -14.13 6.12
CA TYR A 426 1.58 -15.21 6.91
C TYR A 426 0.44 -14.69 7.81
N VAL A 427 0.70 -13.61 8.56
CA VAL A 427 -0.32 -12.99 9.44
C VAL A 427 -1.46 -12.36 8.64
N ALA A 428 -1.18 -11.77 7.48
CA ALA A 428 -2.21 -11.25 6.58
C ALA A 428 -3.13 -12.38 6.07
N GLY A 429 -2.57 -13.54 5.76
CA GLY A 429 -3.33 -14.76 5.44
C GLY A 429 -4.18 -15.24 6.62
N ILE A 430 -3.64 -15.29 7.84
CA ILE A 430 -4.41 -15.60 9.06
C ILE A 430 -5.58 -14.61 9.23
N ALA A 431 -5.35 -13.32 9.02
CA ALA A 431 -6.40 -12.31 9.07
C ALA A 431 -7.48 -12.56 8.01
N ALA A 432 -7.08 -12.96 6.80
CA ALA A 432 -8.00 -13.31 5.73
C ALA A 432 -8.83 -14.58 6.07
N LEU A 433 -8.25 -15.59 6.72
CA LEU A 433 -9.00 -16.74 7.20
C LEU A 433 -10.07 -16.35 8.23
N TYR A 434 -9.74 -15.49 9.19
CA TYR A 434 -10.71 -14.97 10.16
C TYR A 434 -11.83 -14.17 9.48
N ARG A 435 -11.48 -13.31 8.51
CA ARG A 435 -12.47 -12.55 7.74
C ARG A 435 -13.32 -13.42 6.81
N CYS A 436 -12.78 -14.52 6.30
CA CYS A 436 -13.55 -15.51 5.55
C CYS A 436 -14.59 -16.21 6.44
N ARG A 437 -14.19 -16.58 7.67
CA ARG A 437 -15.08 -17.24 8.64
C ARG A 437 -16.15 -16.29 9.17
N ALA A 438 -15.80 -15.02 9.38
CA ALA A 438 -16.69 -14.01 9.98
C ALA A 438 -16.54 -12.67 9.22
N PRO A 439 -17.17 -12.53 8.04
CA PRO A 439 -16.99 -11.38 7.16
C PRO A 439 -17.52 -10.06 7.74
N ASP A 440 -18.43 -10.12 8.69
CA ASP A 440 -19.02 -8.94 9.34
C ASP A 440 -18.11 -8.29 10.39
N LEU A 441 -17.04 -8.97 10.82
CA LEU A 441 -16.08 -8.39 11.77
C LEU A 441 -15.33 -7.21 11.12
N THR A 442 -15.18 -6.15 11.89
CA THR A 442 -14.37 -5.00 11.50
C THR A 442 -12.87 -5.35 11.51
N ALA A 443 -12.06 -4.51 10.85
CA ALA A 443 -10.61 -4.65 10.85
C ALA A 443 -10.01 -4.68 12.27
N LEU A 444 -10.55 -3.86 13.19
CA LEU A 444 -10.10 -3.82 14.58
C LEU A 444 -10.51 -5.08 15.36
N GLU A 445 -11.73 -5.57 15.19
CA GLU A 445 -12.19 -6.81 15.83
C GLU A 445 -11.37 -8.02 15.35
N VAL A 446 -11.04 -8.11 14.05
CA VAL A 446 -10.15 -9.14 13.52
C VAL A 446 -8.75 -9.03 14.10
N ARG A 447 -8.20 -7.81 14.23
CA ARG A 447 -6.93 -7.57 14.91
C ARG A 447 -6.98 -8.10 16.35
N ASP A 448 -7.98 -7.72 17.10
CA ASP A 448 -8.13 -8.13 18.50
C ASP A 448 -8.32 -9.64 18.64
N LEU A 449 -9.01 -10.28 17.68
CA LEU A 449 -9.18 -11.73 17.62
C LEU A 449 -7.83 -12.44 17.37
N ILE A 450 -7.01 -11.94 16.45
CA ILE A 450 -5.66 -12.46 16.21
C ILE A 450 -4.80 -12.34 17.47
N LEU A 451 -4.83 -11.17 18.11
CA LEU A 451 -4.03 -10.91 19.32
C LEU A 451 -4.47 -11.77 20.51
N SER A 452 -5.78 -12.01 20.67
CA SER A 452 -6.31 -12.81 21.77
C SER A 452 -6.09 -14.31 21.62
N ASN A 453 -6.05 -14.80 20.37
CA ASN A 453 -5.81 -16.22 20.06
C ASN A 453 -4.32 -16.58 19.94
N ALA A 454 -3.43 -15.59 20.07
CA ALA A 454 -1.99 -15.80 19.91
C ALA A 454 -1.41 -16.86 20.86
N VAL A 455 -0.51 -17.69 20.35
CA VAL A 455 0.22 -18.67 21.14
C VAL A 455 1.45 -18.03 21.77
N LYS A 456 1.56 -18.10 23.08
CA LYS A 456 2.72 -17.58 23.81
C LYS A 456 4.00 -18.26 23.33
N LEU A 457 5.04 -17.46 23.14
CA LEU A 457 6.37 -17.92 22.79
C LEU A 457 7.21 -18.17 24.03
N PRO A 458 8.25 -19.04 23.93
CA PRO A 458 9.30 -19.12 24.92
C PRO A 458 9.95 -17.73 25.16
N ARG A 459 10.64 -17.56 26.28
CA ARG A 459 11.38 -16.31 26.55
C ARG A 459 12.41 -16.09 25.45
N SER A 460 12.41 -14.89 24.86
CA SER A 460 13.19 -14.51 23.69
C SER A 460 14.32 -13.50 24.00
N GLY A 461 14.85 -13.51 25.19
CA GLY A 461 15.93 -12.59 25.59
C GLY A 461 15.46 -11.13 25.59
N THR A 462 16.13 -10.27 24.80
CA THR A 462 15.83 -8.83 24.69
C THR A 462 14.71 -8.51 23.71
N HIS A 463 14.27 -9.47 22.88
CA HIS A 463 13.21 -9.24 21.91
C HIS A 463 11.84 -9.13 22.57
N LYS A 464 11.05 -8.19 22.07
CA LYS A 464 9.62 -8.14 22.35
C LYS A 464 8.86 -9.01 21.34
N THR A 465 7.90 -9.76 21.81
CA THR A 465 7.16 -10.76 21.02
C THR A 465 5.67 -10.42 20.90
N GLY A 466 5.27 -9.25 21.39
CA GLY A 466 3.87 -8.87 21.43
C GLY A 466 3.02 -9.89 22.20
N LYS A 467 1.94 -10.35 21.58
CA LYS A 467 1.05 -11.38 22.15
C LYS A 467 1.53 -12.81 21.91
N GLY A 468 2.53 -13.00 21.05
CA GLY A 468 3.05 -14.32 20.65
C GLY A 468 2.85 -14.60 19.18
N LEU A 469 2.79 -15.88 18.79
CA LEU A 469 2.59 -16.33 17.41
C LEU A 469 1.14 -16.20 16.99
N ALA A 470 0.88 -15.58 15.85
CA ALA A 470 -0.44 -15.56 15.22
C ALA A 470 -0.85 -16.97 14.77
N VAL A 471 -2.05 -17.38 15.14
CA VAL A 471 -2.63 -18.67 14.73
C VAL A 471 -4.11 -18.50 14.39
N PHE A 472 -4.64 -19.42 13.59
CA PHE A 472 -6.08 -19.54 13.35
C PHE A 472 -6.69 -20.52 14.35
N ARG A 473 -7.82 -20.14 14.98
CA ARG A 473 -8.58 -20.98 15.94
C ARG A 473 -10.07 -20.83 15.76
#